data_8dc389b88cd1ddc8b920586007cfd12d
#
_entry.id   8dc389b88cd1ddc8b920586007cfd12d
#
_cell.length_a   1.000
_cell.length_b   1.000
_cell.length_c   1.000
_cell.angle_alpha   90.00
_cell.angle_beta   90.00
_cell.angle_gamma   90.00
#
_symmetry.space_group_name_H-M   'P 1'
#
loop_
_entity.id
_entity.type
_entity.pdbx_description
1 polymer ?
#
loop_
_entity_poly.entity_id
_entity_poly.type
_entity_poly.pdbx_seq_one_letter_code
_entity_poly.pdbx_strand_id
1 'polypeptide(L)'
;SRFSTSTFRNAVAAAATDAAGSVPPLGDARYLGAVTPPSSLIPSPGVIRAVQWSPDGDAVRIIDQRLLPARLEERDLRTLDEVCDAIAALAVRGAPAIGVAGALGLVASLAPHAGEPLVDFARRAGAGAARIAETRPTAVNLAWALGRTLTALRSAASDGVSDSRHLLAAMRAEATRLLEDDRERCRLIGAHGVPLLRDGARILTHCNAGALATAGIGTALAPIYLAAEAGLRVHVWVDETRPLLHGSRLTAWELRRAGIDATVIA
;
A
#
# COMPACT_ATOMS: atom_id res chain seq x y z
N SER A 1 8.38 -29.42 31.52
CA SER A 1 9.65 -29.42 30.78
C SER A 1 9.85 -28.00 30.19
N ARG A 2 10.91 -27.30 30.65
CA ARG A 2 11.25 -25.97 30.17
C ARG A 2 11.83 -26.12 28.76
N PHE A 3 11.10 -25.74 27.73
CA PHE A 3 11.68 -25.52 26.41
C PHE A 3 12.67 -24.35 26.50
N SER A 4 13.90 -24.57 26.06
CA SER A 4 14.94 -23.55 26.01
C SER A 4 14.48 -22.39 25.10
N THR A 5 14.71 -21.15 25.56
CA THR A 5 14.44 -19.93 24.80
C THR A 5 15.09 -19.92 23.40
N SER A 6 16.20 -20.67 23.22
CA SER A 6 16.89 -20.83 21.95
C SER A 6 16.09 -21.69 20.95
N THR A 7 15.48 -22.77 21.42
CA THR A 7 14.66 -23.67 20.58
C THR A 7 13.38 -22.97 20.10
N PHE A 8 12.79 -22.15 20.95
CA PHE A 8 11.63 -21.32 20.61
C PHE A 8 11.97 -20.26 19.55
N ARG A 9 13.08 -19.52 19.75
CA ARG A 9 13.58 -18.51 18.77
C ARG A 9 13.81 -19.12 17.40
N ASN A 10 14.40 -20.31 17.33
CA ASN A 10 14.66 -21.02 16.09
C ASN A 10 13.37 -21.51 15.41
N ALA A 11 12.37 -21.98 16.17
CA ALA A 11 11.10 -22.43 15.62
C ALA A 11 10.26 -21.28 15.04
N VAL A 12 10.24 -20.14 15.72
CA VAL A 12 9.54 -18.92 15.22
C VAL A 12 10.24 -18.35 14.00
N ALA A 13 11.60 -18.34 14.00
CA ALA A 13 12.39 -17.90 12.86
C ALA A 13 12.18 -18.82 11.64
N ALA A 14 12.21 -20.13 11.83
CA ALA A 14 12.02 -21.11 10.76
C ALA A 14 10.59 -21.06 10.16
N ALA A 15 9.57 -20.95 11.00
CA ALA A 15 8.18 -20.86 10.54
C ALA A 15 7.89 -19.61 9.69
N ALA A 16 8.71 -18.57 9.85
CA ALA A 16 8.59 -17.33 9.08
C ALA A 16 9.53 -17.25 7.85
N THR A 17 10.51 -18.15 7.73
CA THR A 17 11.55 -18.10 6.68
C THR A 17 11.15 -18.86 5.41
N ASP A 18 10.31 -19.87 5.51
CA ASP A 18 9.89 -20.68 4.34
C ASP A 18 9.05 -19.91 3.30
N ALA A 19 8.56 -18.72 3.65
CA ALA A 19 7.68 -17.93 2.78
C ALA A 19 8.35 -16.72 2.08
N ALA A 20 9.60 -16.39 2.40
CA ALA A 20 10.26 -15.19 1.86
C ALA A 20 11.58 -15.55 1.17
N GLY A 21 11.54 -15.68 -0.14
CA GLY A 21 12.76 -15.59 -0.95
C GLY A 21 13.51 -14.30 -0.61
N SER A 22 14.85 -14.37 -0.49
CA SER A 22 15.70 -13.24 -0.14
C SER A 22 15.57 -12.08 -1.13
N VAL A 23 14.93 -10.99 -0.71
CA VAL A 23 14.94 -9.72 -1.43
C VAL A 23 16.16 -8.92 -0.97
N PRO A 24 17.08 -8.51 -1.88
CA PRO A 24 18.23 -7.70 -1.50
C PRO A 24 17.79 -6.33 -0.98
N PRO A 25 18.52 -5.72 -0.03
CA PRO A 25 18.21 -4.38 0.48
C PRO A 25 18.36 -3.36 -0.65
N LEU A 26 17.33 -2.53 -0.82
CA LEU A 26 17.40 -1.35 -1.69
C LEU A 26 18.43 -0.38 -1.11
N GLY A 27 19.41 0.00 -1.95
CA GLY A 27 20.52 0.85 -1.58
C GLY A 27 20.13 2.17 -0.93
N ASP A 28 21.03 2.69 -0.09
CA ASP A 28 20.97 3.94 0.66
C ASP A 28 20.48 5.12 -0.19
N ALA A 29 19.37 5.71 0.25
CA ALA A 29 18.82 6.95 -0.31
C ALA A 29 19.65 8.17 0.14
N ARG A 30 20.84 8.38 -0.44
CA ARG A 30 21.70 9.54 -0.17
C ARG A 30 21.67 10.62 -1.26
N TYR A 31 20.54 10.85 -1.89
CA TYR A 31 20.37 11.92 -2.86
C TYR A 31 19.09 12.70 -2.63
N LEU A 32 19.01 13.48 -1.55
CA LEU A 32 18.02 14.53 -1.43
C LEU A 32 18.64 15.71 -0.66
N GLY A 33 19.12 16.72 -1.39
CA GLY A 33 19.38 18.04 -0.83
C GLY A 33 18.09 18.57 -0.21
N ALA A 34 18.19 19.17 0.97
CA ALA A 34 17.06 19.61 1.78
C ALA A 34 16.25 20.70 1.06
N VAL A 35 15.19 20.31 0.38
CA VAL A 35 14.06 21.19 0.07
C VAL A 35 13.00 20.86 1.13
N THR A 36 12.83 21.73 2.10
CA THR A 36 11.76 21.62 3.11
C THR A 36 10.45 22.08 2.43
N PRO A 37 9.53 21.18 2.07
CA PRO A 37 8.23 21.62 1.56
C PRO A 37 7.40 22.18 2.71
N PRO A 38 6.47 23.11 2.46
CA PRO A 38 5.61 23.67 3.50
C PRO A 38 4.80 22.56 4.18
N SER A 39 4.78 22.54 5.50
CA SER A 39 4.17 21.51 6.36
C SER A 39 2.63 21.53 6.37
N SER A 40 1.98 22.28 5.50
CA SER A 40 0.53 22.53 5.51
C SER A 40 -0.26 21.92 4.33
N LEU A 41 0.35 21.05 3.53
CA LEU A 41 -0.37 20.37 2.44
C LEU A 41 -1.12 19.15 3.00
N ILE A 42 -2.15 19.40 3.83
CA ILE A 42 -3.16 18.41 4.17
C ILE A 42 -4.07 18.28 2.94
N PRO A 43 -4.35 17.08 2.47
CA PRO A 43 -5.21 16.89 1.29
C PRO A 43 -6.56 17.56 1.49
N SER A 44 -6.95 18.40 0.55
CA SER A 44 -8.28 19.04 0.48
C SER A 44 -9.42 18.02 0.50
N PRO A 45 -10.64 18.38 0.92
CA PRO A 45 -11.79 17.47 0.93
C PRO A 45 -12.07 16.96 -0.48
N GLY A 46 -11.83 15.67 -0.71
CA GLY A 46 -11.95 14.99 -2.01
C GLY A 46 -10.83 13.99 -2.30
N VAL A 47 -9.81 13.90 -1.45
CA VAL A 47 -8.71 12.95 -1.64
C VAL A 47 -9.21 11.51 -1.59
N ILE A 48 -9.01 10.82 -2.70
CA ILE A 48 -9.25 9.38 -2.85
C ILE A 48 -8.25 8.64 -1.98
N ARG A 49 -8.75 7.75 -1.12
CA ARG A 49 -7.93 6.82 -0.33
C ARG A 49 -8.20 5.41 -0.80
N ALA A 50 -7.36 4.94 -1.72
CA ALA A 50 -7.56 3.62 -2.34
C ALA A 50 -7.37 2.46 -1.36
N VAL A 51 -6.54 2.65 -0.33
CA VAL A 51 -6.26 1.67 0.73
C VAL A 51 -5.95 2.39 2.05
N GLN A 52 -6.55 1.91 3.13
CA GLN A 52 -6.33 2.42 4.50
C GLN A 52 -6.85 1.42 5.53
N TRP A 53 -6.62 1.69 6.83
CA TRP A 53 -7.38 1.02 7.87
C TRP A 53 -8.85 1.43 7.82
N SER A 54 -9.76 0.51 8.13
CA SER A 54 -11.16 0.83 8.40
C SER A 54 -11.28 1.76 9.62
N PRO A 55 -12.38 2.50 9.79
CA PRO A 55 -12.55 3.44 10.91
C PRO A 55 -12.47 2.78 12.29
N ASP A 56 -12.92 1.52 12.41
CA ASP A 56 -12.78 0.70 13.62
C ASP A 56 -11.36 0.15 13.80
N GLY A 57 -10.54 0.23 12.76
CA GLY A 57 -9.18 -0.26 12.75
C GLY A 57 -9.04 -1.78 12.58
N ASP A 58 -10.11 -2.54 12.43
CA ASP A 58 -10.09 -4.00 12.44
C ASP A 58 -10.02 -4.63 11.04
N ALA A 59 -10.11 -3.82 9.99
CA ALA A 59 -10.09 -4.26 8.61
C ALA A 59 -9.19 -3.38 7.75
N VAL A 60 -8.86 -3.89 6.59
CA VAL A 60 -8.36 -3.07 5.48
C VAL A 60 -9.55 -2.56 4.68
N ARG A 61 -9.69 -1.24 4.57
CA ARG A 61 -10.64 -0.60 3.68
C ARG A 61 -9.99 -0.32 2.34
N ILE A 62 -10.65 -0.77 1.27
CA ILE A 62 -10.24 -0.50 -0.11
C ILE A 62 -11.38 0.14 -0.90
N ILE A 63 -11.04 0.87 -1.97
CA ILE A 63 -11.99 1.18 -3.04
C ILE A 63 -11.99 0.00 -4.01
N ASP A 64 -13.16 -0.58 -4.29
CA ASP A 64 -13.28 -1.61 -5.32
C ASP A 64 -13.18 -0.99 -6.72
N GLN A 65 -11.98 -0.99 -7.26
CA GLN A 65 -11.65 -0.33 -8.53
C GLN A 65 -12.26 -1.01 -9.76
N ARG A 66 -12.79 -2.23 -9.61
CA ARG A 66 -13.49 -2.95 -10.69
C ARG A 66 -14.79 -2.25 -11.05
N LEU A 67 -15.40 -1.58 -10.07
CA LEU A 67 -16.69 -0.91 -10.22
C LEU A 67 -16.58 0.51 -10.79
N LEU A 68 -15.37 1.07 -10.80
CA LEU A 68 -15.10 2.39 -11.38
C LEU A 68 -15.11 2.33 -12.92
N PRO A 69 -15.57 3.40 -13.59
CA PRO A 69 -16.05 4.67 -13.06
C PRO A 69 -17.53 4.69 -12.67
N ALA A 70 -18.27 3.59 -12.93
CA ALA A 70 -19.72 3.55 -12.80
C ALA A 70 -20.20 3.70 -11.34
N ARG A 71 -19.45 3.13 -10.40
CA ARG A 71 -19.79 3.15 -8.97
C ARG A 71 -18.54 3.22 -8.10
N LEU A 72 -18.56 4.17 -7.15
CA LEU A 72 -17.56 4.22 -6.09
C LEU A 72 -18.07 3.43 -4.89
N GLU A 73 -17.39 2.36 -4.55
CA GLU A 73 -17.73 1.48 -3.44
C GLU A 73 -16.50 1.18 -2.62
N GLU A 74 -16.60 1.40 -1.31
CA GLU A 74 -15.58 0.99 -0.34
C GLU A 74 -15.93 -0.39 0.22
N ARG A 75 -14.93 -1.21 0.46
CA ARG A 75 -15.06 -2.54 1.06
C ARG A 75 -14.07 -2.70 2.19
N ASP A 76 -14.54 -3.24 3.30
CA ASP A 76 -13.71 -3.63 4.44
C ASP A 76 -13.37 -5.12 4.33
N LEU A 77 -12.07 -5.43 4.24
CA LEU A 77 -11.53 -6.79 4.14
C LEU A 77 -11.02 -7.21 5.52
N ARG A 78 -11.59 -8.27 6.09
CA ARG A 78 -11.27 -8.74 7.45
C ARG A 78 -10.60 -10.10 7.45
N THR A 79 -10.87 -10.92 6.44
CA THR A 79 -10.38 -12.28 6.33
C THR A 79 -9.26 -12.40 5.31
N LEU A 80 -8.45 -13.46 5.46
CA LEU A 80 -7.38 -13.76 4.50
C LEU A 80 -7.94 -14.01 3.09
N ASP A 81 -9.10 -14.67 2.98
CA ASP A 81 -9.75 -14.97 1.70
C ASP A 81 -10.17 -13.67 0.99
N GLU A 82 -10.83 -12.76 1.72
CA GLU A 82 -11.24 -11.45 1.14
C GLU A 82 -10.04 -10.64 0.64
N VAL A 83 -8.92 -10.66 1.36
CA VAL A 83 -7.68 -9.97 0.96
C VAL A 83 -7.09 -10.59 -0.31
N CYS A 84 -6.98 -11.92 -0.34
CA CYS A 84 -6.48 -12.64 -1.51
C CYS A 84 -7.37 -12.39 -2.74
N ASP A 85 -8.68 -12.50 -2.59
CA ASP A 85 -9.64 -12.29 -3.67
C ASP A 85 -9.60 -10.85 -4.19
N ALA A 86 -9.50 -9.86 -3.31
CA ALA A 86 -9.43 -8.45 -3.69
C ALA A 86 -8.17 -8.13 -4.51
N ILE A 87 -7.02 -8.70 -4.15
CA ILE A 87 -5.75 -8.50 -4.86
C ILE A 87 -5.76 -9.28 -6.19
N ALA A 88 -6.16 -10.55 -6.17
CA ALA A 88 -6.21 -11.39 -7.38
C ALA A 88 -7.18 -10.83 -8.43
N ALA A 89 -8.35 -10.38 -8.00
CA ALA A 89 -9.39 -9.82 -8.87
C ALA A 89 -9.16 -8.34 -9.24
N LEU A 90 -8.05 -7.73 -8.83
CA LEU A 90 -7.73 -6.31 -9.08
C LEU A 90 -8.77 -5.33 -8.50
N ALA A 91 -9.49 -5.71 -7.44
CA ALA A 91 -10.31 -4.78 -6.68
C ALA A 91 -9.44 -3.68 -6.05
N VAL A 92 -8.22 -4.03 -5.63
CA VAL A 92 -7.11 -3.12 -5.36
C VAL A 92 -5.96 -3.43 -6.30
N ARG A 93 -5.34 -2.42 -6.92
CA ARG A 93 -4.27 -2.56 -7.89
C ARG A 93 -3.28 -1.38 -7.81
N GLY A 94 -2.14 -1.49 -8.49
CA GLY A 94 -1.02 -0.57 -8.38
C GLY A 94 0.01 -1.10 -7.37
N ALA A 95 1.29 -1.08 -7.75
CA ALA A 95 2.34 -1.74 -6.98
C ALA A 95 2.43 -1.24 -5.52
N PRO A 96 2.37 0.07 -5.21
CA PRO A 96 2.33 0.53 -3.83
C PRO A 96 1.05 0.11 -3.10
N ALA A 97 -0.13 0.33 -3.72
CA ALA A 97 -1.41 0.03 -3.09
C ALA A 97 -1.56 -1.45 -2.72
N ILE A 98 -1.15 -2.39 -3.60
CA ILE A 98 -1.23 -3.83 -3.28
C ILE A 98 -0.23 -4.23 -2.20
N GLY A 99 0.94 -3.60 -2.13
CA GLY A 99 1.90 -3.83 -1.04
C GLY A 99 1.32 -3.44 0.31
N VAL A 100 0.76 -2.23 0.39
CA VAL A 100 0.09 -1.74 1.60
C VAL A 100 -1.14 -2.60 1.93
N ALA A 101 -2.01 -2.89 0.94
CA ALA A 101 -3.18 -3.73 1.15
C ALA A 101 -2.83 -5.13 1.66
N GLY A 102 -1.78 -5.74 1.13
CA GLY A 102 -1.28 -7.03 1.60
C GLY A 102 -0.80 -7.00 3.04
N ALA A 103 0.00 -5.98 3.40
CA ALA A 103 0.52 -5.83 4.77
C ALA A 103 -0.61 -5.58 5.79
N LEU A 104 -1.51 -4.62 5.52
CA LEU A 104 -2.65 -4.32 6.38
C LEU A 104 -3.59 -5.54 6.47
N GLY A 105 -3.86 -6.18 5.32
CA GLY A 105 -4.76 -7.34 5.23
C GLY A 105 -4.24 -8.57 5.96
N LEU A 106 -2.93 -8.83 5.90
CA LEU A 106 -2.31 -9.89 6.70
C LEU A 106 -2.56 -9.65 8.20
N VAL A 107 -2.32 -8.41 8.66
CA VAL A 107 -2.53 -8.05 10.08
C VAL A 107 -4.00 -8.15 10.47
N ALA A 108 -4.92 -7.64 9.65
CA ALA A 108 -6.36 -7.72 9.91
C ALA A 108 -6.84 -9.18 10.02
N SER A 109 -6.40 -10.04 9.09
CA SER A 109 -6.77 -11.47 9.10
C SER A 109 -6.21 -12.25 10.30
N LEU A 110 -5.16 -11.76 10.93
CA LEU A 110 -4.55 -12.38 12.11
C LEU A 110 -5.16 -11.91 13.44
N ALA A 111 -5.92 -10.82 13.44
CA ALA A 111 -6.50 -10.26 14.66
C ALA A 111 -7.36 -11.25 15.46
N PRO A 112 -8.22 -12.10 14.85
CA PRO A 112 -8.99 -13.12 15.57
C PRO A 112 -8.13 -14.20 16.24
N HIS A 113 -6.86 -14.31 15.85
CA HIS A 113 -5.91 -15.32 16.32
C HIS A 113 -4.95 -14.77 17.39
N ALA A 114 -5.13 -13.53 17.80
CA ALA A 114 -4.39 -12.93 18.90
C ALA A 114 -4.70 -13.67 20.21
N GLY A 115 -3.68 -14.28 20.82
CA GLY A 115 -3.83 -15.15 22.00
C GLY A 115 -3.58 -16.62 21.70
N GLU A 116 -3.43 -17.05 20.44
CA GLU A 116 -2.93 -18.37 20.11
C GLU A 116 -1.49 -18.57 20.64
N PRO A 117 -1.03 -19.81 20.85
CA PRO A 117 0.36 -20.08 21.16
C PRO A 117 1.30 -19.43 20.12
N LEU A 118 2.40 -18.84 20.59
CA LEU A 118 3.31 -18.04 19.76
C LEU A 118 3.76 -18.75 18.48
N VAL A 119 4.07 -20.06 18.56
CA VAL A 119 4.52 -20.85 17.41
C VAL A 119 3.40 -21.02 16.38
N ASP A 120 2.16 -21.24 16.84
CA ASP A 120 1.00 -21.40 15.96
C ASP A 120 0.66 -20.08 15.27
N PHE A 121 0.68 -18.97 16.02
CA PHE A 121 0.49 -17.64 15.49
C PHE A 121 1.54 -17.29 14.42
N ALA A 122 2.84 -17.53 14.70
CA ALA A 122 3.91 -17.25 13.74
C ALA A 122 3.79 -18.10 12.47
N ARG A 123 3.44 -19.38 12.62
CA ARG A 123 3.19 -20.27 11.47
C ARG A 123 2.02 -19.79 10.63
N ARG A 124 0.91 -19.38 11.28
CA ARG A 124 -0.26 -18.81 10.60
C ARG A 124 0.09 -17.53 9.86
N ALA A 125 0.86 -16.65 10.46
CA ALA A 125 1.32 -15.41 9.82
C ALA A 125 2.18 -15.70 8.58
N GLY A 126 3.10 -16.66 8.66
CA GLY A 126 3.92 -17.08 7.52
C GLY A 126 3.08 -17.66 6.39
N ALA A 127 2.16 -18.60 6.72
CA ALA A 127 1.27 -19.19 5.72
C ALA A 127 0.33 -18.15 5.07
N GLY A 128 -0.21 -17.22 5.86
CA GLY A 128 -1.05 -16.14 5.35
C GLY A 128 -0.28 -15.22 4.39
N ALA A 129 0.94 -14.84 4.75
CA ALA A 129 1.79 -14.02 3.88
C ALA A 129 2.13 -14.73 2.56
N ALA A 130 2.47 -16.01 2.60
CA ALA A 130 2.74 -16.82 1.41
C ALA A 130 1.52 -16.83 0.47
N ARG A 131 0.34 -17.11 1.02
CA ARG A 131 -0.90 -17.16 0.26
C ARG A 131 -1.27 -15.82 -0.37
N ILE A 132 -1.07 -14.70 0.34
CA ILE A 132 -1.27 -13.36 -0.25
C ILE A 132 -0.27 -13.12 -1.38
N ALA A 133 1.01 -13.46 -1.20
CA ALA A 133 2.04 -13.28 -2.21
C ALA A 133 1.74 -14.07 -3.50
N GLU A 134 1.21 -15.28 -3.38
CA GLU A 134 0.82 -16.15 -4.50
C GLU A 134 -0.29 -15.54 -5.38
N THR A 135 -1.10 -14.61 -4.86
CA THR A 135 -2.15 -13.95 -5.66
C THR A 135 -1.57 -13.12 -6.80
N ARG A 136 -0.36 -12.58 -6.64
CA ARG A 136 0.35 -11.78 -7.64
C ARG A 136 1.87 -12.05 -7.56
N PRO A 137 2.35 -13.20 -8.08
CA PRO A 137 3.75 -13.63 -7.90
C PRO A 137 4.80 -12.67 -8.47
N THR A 138 4.43 -11.85 -9.45
CA THR A 138 5.32 -10.86 -10.09
C THR A 138 5.30 -9.49 -9.39
N ALA A 139 4.46 -9.31 -8.38
CA ALA A 139 4.31 -8.04 -7.68
C ALA A 139 5.36 -7.87 -6.58
N VAL A 140 6.53 -7.36 -6.94
CA VAL A 140 7.68 -7.17 -6.04
C VAL A 140 7.30 -6.42 -4.75
N ASN A 141 6.52 -5.35 -4.86
CA ASN A 141 6.09 -4.56 -3.70
C ASN A 141 5.22 -5.34 -2.72
N LEU A 142 4.40 -6.27 -3.22
CA LEU A 142 3.57 -7.12 -2.37
C LEU A 142 4.45 -8.04 -1.50
N ALA A 143 5.35 -8.79 -2.14
CA ALA A 143 6.27 -9.68 -1.44
C ALA A 143 7.17 -8.91 -0.46
N TRP A 144 7.66 -7.74 -0.87
CA TRP A 144 8.48 -6.88 -0.01
C TRP A 144 7.73 -6.39 1.23
N ALA A 145 6.49 -5.91 1.08
CA ALA A 145 5.69 -5.41 2.20
C ALA A 145 5.34 -6.52 3.20
N LEU A 146 4.97 -7.69 2.70
CA LEU A 146 4.72 -8.88 3.52
C LEU A 146 5.99 -9.32 4.26
N GLY A 147 7.13 -9.32 3.57
CA GLY A 147 8.44 -9.64 4.17
C GLY A 147 8.82 -8.67 5.29
N ARG A 148 8.59 -7.36 5.14
CA ARG A 148 8.79 -6.37 6.20
C ARG A 148 7.90 -6.64 7.41
N THR A 149 6.62 -6.92 7.18
CA THR A 149 5.65 -7.23 8.24
C THR A 149 6.04 -8.49 9.02
N LEU A 150 6.51 -9.54 8.33
CA LEU A 150 7.04 -10.75 8.98
C LEU A 150 8.36 -10.50 9.70
N THR A 151 9.18 -9.58 9.22
CA THR A 151 10.42 -9.19 9.92
C THR A 151 10.10 -8.53 11.26
N ALA A 152 9.08 -7.68 11.33
CA ALA A 152 8.63 -7.08 12.59
C ALA A 152 8.17 -8.16 13.59
N LEU A 153 7.45 -9.19 13.12
CA LEU A 153 7.09 -10.35 13.95
C LEU A 153 8.34 -11.06 14.50
N ARG A 154 9.31 -11.36 13.63
CA ARG A 154 10.56 -12.06 14.04
C ARG A 154 11.35 -11.26 15.05
N SER A 155 11.48 -9.94 14.84
CA SER A 155 12.19 -9.06 15.79
C SER A 155 11.50 -9.07 17.16
N ALA A 156 10.18 -8.88 17.22
CA ALA A 156 9.43 -8.93 18.47
C ALA A 156 9.57 -10.29 19.18
N ALA A 157 9.53 -11.40 18.42
CA ALA A 157 9.75 -12.73 18.99
C ALA A 157 11.16 -12.89 19.57
N SER A 158 12.18 -12.28 18.96
CA SER A 158 13.56 -12.29 19.44
C SER A 158 13.75 -11.49 20.72
N ASP A 159 12.95 -10.44 20.92
CA ASP A 159 12.94 -9.60 22.11
C ASP A 159 12.31 -10.28 23.34
N GLY A 160 11.84 -11.53 23.17
CA GLY A 160 11.40 -12.37 24.26
C GLY A 160 9.94 -12.15 24.68
N VAL A 161 9.09 -11.65 23.79
CA VAL A 161 7.65 -11.54 24.06
C VAL A 161 7.04 -12.90 24.37
N SER A 162 6.10 -12.92 25.29
CA SER A 162 5.43 -14.14 25.79
C SER A 162 4.00 -14.31 25.27
N ASP A 163 3.45 -13.34 24.54
CA ASP A 163 2.07 -13.33 24.06
C ASP A 163 2.02 -12.90 22.58
N SER A 164 1.25 -13.64 21.79
CA SER A 164 1.04 -13.36 20.36
C SER A 164 0.35 -12.02 20.08
N ARG A 165 -0.35 -11.43 21.05
CA ARG A 165 -0.87 -10.07 20.94
C ARG A 165 0.25 -9.04 20.73
N HIS A 166 1.41 -9.23 21.36
CA HIS A 166 2.56 -8.36 21.16
C HIS A 166 3.18 -8.56 19.76
N LEU A 167 3.19 -9.80 19.22
CA LEU A 167 3.61 -10.06 17.85
C LEU A 167 2.67 -9.37 16.85
N LEU A 168 1.36 -9.47 17.06
CA LEU A 168 0.36 -8.80 16.24
C LEU A 168 0.52 -7.27 16.30
N ALA A 169 0.75 -6.72 17.49
CA ALA A 169 0.97 -5.28 17.67
C ALA A 169 2.21 -4.79 16.91
N ALA A 170 3.32 -5.53 16.94
CA ALA A 170 4.54 -5.22 16.17
C ALA A 170 4.28 -5.26 14.65
N MET A 171 3.59 -6.30 14.17
CA MET A 171 3.19 -6.41 12.76
C MET A 171 2.29 -5.24 12.34
N ARG A 172 1.32 -4.87 13.21
CA ARG A 172 0.41 -3.75 12.96
C ARG A 172 1.13 -2.41 12.87
N ALA A 173 2.07 -2.17 13.78
CA ALA A 173 2.89 -0.97 13.77
C ALA A 173 3.69 -0.85 12.47
N GLU A 174 4.27 -1.95 11.99
CA GLU A 174 5.02 -1.98 10.74
C GLU A 174 4.12 -1.79 9.51
N ALA A 175 2.96 -2.45 9.46
CA ALA A 175 2.00 -2.27 8.38
C ALA A 175 1.46 -0.84 8.31
N THR A 176 1.22 -0.21 9.46
CA THR A 176 0.84 1.21 9.55
C THR A 176 1.97 2.12 9.07
N ARG A 177 3.23 1.80 9.43
CA ARG A 177 4.40 2.54 8.93
C ARG A 177 4.51 2.45 7.41
N LEU A 178 4.30 1.27 6.80
CA LEU A 178 4.27 1.11 5.35
C LEU A 178 3.22 1.99 4.68
N LEU A 179 2.04 2.09 5.28
CA LEU A 179 0.96 2.98 4.82
C LEU A 179 1.39 4.45 4.84
N GLU A 180 1.95 4.91 5.95
CA GLU A 180 2.37 6.32 6.09
C GLU A 180 3.60 6.66 5.26
N ASP A 181 4.56 5.73 5.16
CA ASP A 181 5.75 5.88 4.29
C ASP A 181 5.34 6.05 2.82
N ASP A 182 4.33 5.30 2.35
CA ASP A 182 3.85 5.43 0.97
C ASP A 182 3.15 6.78 0.75
N ARG A 183 2.36 7.22 1.72
CA ARG A 183 1.72 8.56 1.68
C ARG A 183 2.75 9.68 1.59
N GLU A 184 3.77 9.60 2.42
CA GLU A 184 4.84 10.60 2.46
C GLU A 184 5.67 10.59 1.17
N ARG A 185 5.99 9.41 0.63
CA ARG A 185 6.67 9.31 -0.67
C ARG A 185 5.85 9.92 -1.79
N CYS A 186 4.56 9.66 -1.86
CA CYS A 186 3.66 10.29 -2.84
C CYS A 186 3.69 11.81 -2.70
N ARG A 187 3.61 12.34 -1.48
CA ARG A 187 3.67 13.77 -1.22
C ARG A 187 5.00 14.37 -1.66
N LEU A 188 6.13 13.73 -1.36
CA LEU A 188 7.47 14.18 -1.75
C LEU A 188 7.65 14.16 -3.28
N ILE A 189 7.19 13.10 -3.95
CA ILE A 189 7.20 13.02 -5.43
C ILE A 189 6.43 14.22 -6.00
N GLY A 190 5.23 14.47 -5.46
CA GLY A 190 4.43 15.62 -5.86
C GLY A 190 5.16 16.95 -5.67
N ALA A 191 5.68 17.19 -4.46
CA ALA A 191 6.36 18.42 -4.11
C ALA A 191 7.60 18.69 -4.98
N HIS A 192 8.39 17.66 -5.25
CA HIS A 192 9.57 17.79 -6.13
C HIS A 192 9.19 17.93 -7.62
N GLY A 193 8.01 17.44 -8.02
CA GLY A 193 7.55 17.55 -9.40
C GLY A 193 6.87 18.88 -9.73
N VAL A 194 6.25 19.56 -8.75
CA VAL A 194 5.55 20.85 -8.97
C VAL A 194 6.44 21.91 -9.64
N PRO A 195 7.70 22.12 -9.24
CA PRO A 195 8.56 23.13 -9.88
C PRO A 195 8.83 22.89 -11.38
N LEU A 196 8.57 21.68 -11.88
CA LEU A 196 8.69 21.34 -13.30
C LEU A 196 7.45 21.76 -14.10
N LEU A 197 6.37 22.12 -13.43
CA LEU A 197 5.10 22.50 -14.05
C LEU A 197 4.94 24.01 -14.05
N ARG A 198 4.29 24.53 -15.09
CA ARG A 198 3.94 25.94 -15.26
C ARG A 198 2.45 26.08 -15.52
N ASP A 199 1.90 27.25 -15.33
CA ASP A 199 0.51 27.51 -15.71
C ASP A 199 0.32 27.29 -17.23
N GLY A 200 -0.75 26.60 -17.58
CA GLY A 200 -1.05 26.16 -18.94
C GLY A 200 -0.26 24.93 -19.39
N ALA A 201 0.44 24.22 -18.49
CA ALA A 201 1.17 23.01 -18.85
C ALA A 201 0.26 21.93 -19.42
N ARG A 202 0.74 21.23 -20.46
CA ARG A 202 0.09 20.07 -21.08
C ARG A 202 0.91 18.82 -20.77
N ILE A 203 0.31 17.87 -20.08
CA ILE A 203 1.00 16.73 -19.50
C ILE A 203 0.43 15.45 -20.11
N LEU A 204 1.31 14.53 -20.53
CA LEU A 204 0.92 13.20 -20.93
C LEU A 204 1.13 12.23 -19.77
N THR A 205 0.13 11.43 -19.47
CA THR A 205 0.24 10.33 -18.52
C THR A 205 -0.24 9.03 -19.16
N HIS A 206 0.26 7.90 -18.69
CA HIS A 206 -0.06 6.58 -19.22
C HIS A 206 -0.59 5.68 -18.12
N CYS A 207 -1.61 4.85 -18.43
CA CYS A 207 -2.21 3.91 -17.49
C CYS A 207 -2.83 4.62 -16.27
N ASN A 208 -2.56 4.13 -15.06
CA ASN A 208 -2.95 4.79 -13.82
C ASN A 208 -1.81 4.73 -12.79
N ALA A 209 -1.31 5.90 -12.41
CA ALA A 209 -0.29 6.13 -11.40
C ALA A 209 -0.69 7.24 -10.42
N GLY A 210 -1.98 7.35 -10.15
CA GLY A 210 -2.57 8.31 -9.24
C GLY A 210 -2.90 7.72 -7.86
N ALA A 211 -3.85 8.35 -7.18
CA ALA A 211 -4.27 7.98 -5.84
C ALA A 211 -4.85 6.55 -5.77
N LEU A 212 -5.47 6.07 -6.83
CA LEU A 212 -5.98 4.70 -6.92
C LEU A 212 -4.87 3.64 -6.95
N ALA A 213 -3.64 4.01 -7.29
CA ALA A 213 -2.50 3.09 -7.39
C ALA A 213 -1.61 3.05 -6.14
N THR A 214 -1.87 3.91 -5.15
CA THR A 214 -1.03 4.12 -3.96
C THR A 214 -1.89 4.20 -2.70
N ALA A 215 -1.26 4.37 -1.56
CA ALA A 215 -1.96 4.75 -0.32
C ALA A 215 -2.05 6.29 -0.14
N GLY A 216 -1.35 7.05 -0.98
CA GLY A 216 -1.32 8.50 -0.99
C GLY A 216 -2.01 9.12 -2.21
N ILE A 217 -1.47 10.23 -2.68
CA ILE A 217 -1.99 11.00 -3.82
C ILE A 217 -1.46 10.54 -5.18
N GLY A 218 -0.80 9.37 -5.23
CA GLY A 218 -0.21 8.85 -6.45
C GLY A 218 1.28 9.16 -6.59
N THR A 219 1.84 8.69 -7.68
CA THR A 219 3.23 8.95 -8.08
C THR A 219 3.30 9.96 -9.24
N ALA A 220 3.07 9.52 -10.47
CA ALA A 220 3.11 10.41 -11.64
C ALA A 220 2.01 11.50 -11.62
N LEU A 221 0.85 11.22 -11.00
CA LEU A 221 -0.20 12.24 -10.87
C LEU A 221 -0.02 13.14 -9.65
N ALA A 222 0.84 12.81 -8.69
CA ALA A 222 1.06 13.61 -7.49
C ALA A 222 1.48 15.08 -7.80
N PRO A 223 2.44 15.35 -8.70
CA PRO A 223 2.76 16.72 -9.10
C PRO A 223 1.58 17.47 -9.70
N ILE A 224 0.72 16.77 -10.45
CA ILE A 224 -0.45 17.35 -11.11
C ILE A 224 -1.48 17.80 -10.07
N TYR A 225 -1.75 16.95 -9.07
CA TYR A 225 -2.65 17.30 -7.97
C TYR A 225 -2.15 18.51 -7.18
N LEU A 226 -0.87 18.50 -6.79
CA LEU A 226 -0.32 19.61 -6.02
C LEU A 226 -0.20 20.90 -6.84
N ALA A 227 0.06 20.82 -8.15
CA ALA A 227 0.05 21.97 -9.04
C ALA A 227 -1.36 22.59 -9.14
N ALA A 228 -2.39 21.75 -9.31
CA ALA A 228 -3.78 22.21 -9.35
C ALA A 228 -4.21 22.84 -8.00
N GLU A 229 -3.81 22.24 -6.88
CA GLU A 229 -4.04 22.78 -5.53
C GLU A 229 -3.34 24.14 -5.32
N ALA A 230 -2.16 24.34 -5.92
CA ALA A 230 -1.45 25.60 -5.95
C ALA A 230 -2.05 26.63 -6.94
N GLY A 231 -3.14 26.30 -7.62
CA GLY A 231 -3.85 27.20 -8.54
C GLY A 231 -3.31 27.19 -9.97
N LEU A 232 -2.38 26.31 -10.32
CA LEU A 232 -1.89 26.17 -11.69
C LEU A 232 -2.95 25.47 -12.54
N ARG A 233 -3.23 26.01 -13.72
CA ARG A 233 -4.07 25.37 -14.72
C ARG A 233 -3.22 24.40 -15.52
N VAL A 234 -3.61 23.13 -15.52
CA VAL A 234 -2.94 22.08 -16.30
C VAL A 234 -3.96 21.31 -17.12
N HIS A 235 -3.54 20.81 -18.28
CA HIS A 235 -4.33 19.88 -19.08
C HIS A 235 -3.61 18.54 -19.15
N VAL A 236 -4.33 17.43 -18.90
CA VAL A 236 -3.74 16.09 -18.86
C VAL A 236 -4.25 15.24 -20.02
N TRP A 237 -3.34 14.81 -20.89
CA TRP A 237 -3.58 13.80 -21.88
C TRP A 237 -3.42 12.43 -21.23
N VAL A 238 -4.52 11.68 -21.17
CA VAL A 238 -4.58 10.37 -20.51
C VAL A 238 -4.51 9.30 -21.58
N ASP A 239 -3.34 8.71 -21.73
CA ASP A 239 -3.12 7.62 -22.68
C ASP A 239 -3.75 6.32 -22.15
N GLU A 240 -4.58 5.68 -22.99
CA GLU A 240 -5.34 4.48 -22.62
C GLU A 240 -4.45 3.24 -22.62
N THR A 241 -4.86 2.25 -21.84
CA THR A 241 -4.20 0.94 -21.74
C THR A 241 -5.18 -0.20 -21.94
N ARG A 242 -4.69 -1.29 -22.54
CA ARG A 242 -5.44 -2.52 -22.74
C ARG A 242 -4.93 -3.62 -21.81
N PRO A 243 -5.75 -4.60 -21.41
CA PRO A 243 -7.18 -4.76 -21.72
C PRO A 243 -8.12 -4.07 -20.72
N LEU A 244 -7.61 -3.57 -19.56
CA LEU A 244 -8.45 -3.15 -18.43
C LEU A 244 -8.82 -1.67 -18.43
N LEU A 245 -8.41 -0.91 -19.44
CA LEU A 245 -8.79 0.50 -19.67
C LEU A 245 -8.50 1.39 -18.45
N HIS A 246 -7.28 1.30 -17.88
CA HIS A 246 -6.94 2.06 -16.68
C HIS A 246 -6.82 3.57 -16.92
N GLY A 247 -6.61 4.00 -18.17
CA GLY A 247 -6.61 5.42 -18.52
C GLY A 247 -8.01 6.02 -18.36
N SER A 248 -8.97 5.54 -19.11
CA SER A 248 -10.34 6.07 -19.09
C SER A 248 -11.08 5.75 -17.79
N ARG A 249 -11.00 4.51 -17.30
CA ARG A 249 -11.75 4.07 -16.13
C ARG A 249 -11.25 4.63 -14.82
N LEU A 250 -9.94 4.78 -14.67
CA LEU A 250 -9.31 5.14 -13.41
C LEU A 250 -8.69 6.54 -13.45
N THR A 251 -7.73 6.81 -14.35
CA THR A 251 -7.01 8.08 -14.37
C THR A 251 -7.93 9.25 -14.73
N ALA A 252 -8.70 9.14 -15.79
CA ALA A 252 -9.64 10.21 -16.16
C ALA A 252 -10.73 10.42 -15.08
N TRP A 253 -11.17 9.35 -14.43
CA TRP A 253 -12.12 9.43 -13.33
C TRP A 253 -11.54 10.18 -12.12
N GLU A 254 -10.33 9.85 -11.66
CA GLU A 254 -9.74 10.53 -10.50
C GLU A 254 -9.36 11.98 -10.80
N LEU A 255 -8.84 12.30 -11.99
CA LEU A 255 -8.54 13.67 -12.40
C LEU A 255 -9.81 14.54 -12.47
N ARG A 256 -10.89 14.01 -13.10
CA ARG A 256 -12.18 14.70 -13.15
C ARG A 256 -12.75 14.97 -11.75
N ARG A 257 -12.62 14.00 -10.85
CA ARG A 257 -13.05 14.15 -9.46
C ARG A 257 -12.28 15.22 -8.70
N ALA A 258 -11.01 15.43 -9.06
CA ALA A 258 -10.16 16.51 -8.55
C ALA A 258 -10.37 17.87 -9.27
N GLY A 259 -11.30 17.94 -10.24
CA GLY A 259 -11.53 19.16 -11.01
C GLY A 259 -10.42 19.50 -12.02
N ILE A 260 -9.58 18.53 -12.38
CA ILE A 260 -8.47 18.69 -13.30
C ILE A 260 -8.90 18.36 -14.71
N ASP A 261 -8.62 19.25 -15.66
CA ASP A 261 -8.97 19.09 -17.06
C ASP A 261 -8.16 17.97 -17.72
N ALA A 262 -8.84 17.02 -18.36
CA ALA A 262 -8.22 15.83 -18.92
C ALA A 262 -8.92 15.33 -20.18
N THR A 263 -8.13 14.85 -21.15
CA THR A 263 -8.60 14.21 -22.38
C THR A 263 -8.03 12.81 -22.49
N VAL A 264 -8.90 11.82 -22.66
CA VAL A 264 -8.47 10.45 -22.95
C VAL A 264 -8.07 10.34 -24.41
N ILE A 265 -6.91 9.73 -24.64
CA ILE A 265 -6.40 9.41 -25.99
C ILE A 265 -6.14 7.91 -26.10
N ALA A 266 -6.28 7.32 -27.31
CA ALA A 266 -6.11 5.89 -27.58
C ALA A 266 -5.23 5.69 -28.82
#